data_f0b9a55dd4d03f3c8090a05bea7d951a
#
_entry.id   f0b9a55dd4d03f3c8090a05bea7d951a
#
_cell.length_a   1.000
_cell.length_b   1.000
_cell.length_c   1.000
_cell.angle_alpha   90.00
_cell.angle_beta   90.00
_cell.angle_gamma   90.00
#
_symmetry.space_group_name_H-M   'P 1'
#
loop_
_entity.id
_entity.type
_entity.pdbx_description
1 polymer ?
#
loop_
_entity_poly.entity_id
_entity_poly.type
_entity_poly.pdbx_seq_one_letter_code
_entity_poly.pdbx_strand_id
1 'polypeptide(L)'
;DKMREEVKANMQRELDAIIKNKTKQEVMDKLLDANKIEVPAALIESESQNLMKQMSNNLLSQGMKPDQITLEPSMFNEQAQRRVALGLIMAEIVKDQGLEADAAKVKNYIDTVASSYEKPDEVVKWYYGDKQRLNEVESMVLEEQLVDWVQQQAQQETKNYTFAELMYPEKK
;
A
#
# COMPACT_ATOMS: atom_id res chain seq x y z
N ASP A 1 33.76 -8.76 -10.04
CA ASP A 1 33.32 -8.36 -8.69
C ASP A 1 32.19 -7.30 -8.73
N LYS A 2 32.25 -6.24 -9.53
CA LYS A 2 31.23 -5.19 -9.63
C LYS A 2 29.82 -5.73 -9.93
N MET A 3 29.69 -6.62 -10.90
CA MET A 3 28.41 -7.26 -11.26
C MET A 3 27.84 -8.06 -10.06
N ARG A 4 28.68 -8.75 -9.30
CA ARG A 4 28.25 -9.52 -8.12
C ARG A 4 27.76 -8.63 -7.00
N GLU A 5 28.38 -7.47 -6.81
CA GLU A 5 27.95 -6.45 -5.84
C GLU A 5 26.63 -5.81 -6.25
N GLU A 6 26.45 -5.50 -7.54
CA GLU A 6 25.20 -4.97 -8.08
C GLU A 6 24.04 -5.96 -7.94
N VAL A 7 24.27 -7.25 -8.24
CA VAL A 7 23.27 -8.31 -8.05
C VAL A 7 22.89 -8.44 -6.57
N LYS A 8 23.90 -8.45 -5.67
CA LYS A 8 23.64 -8.52 -4.23
C LYS A 8 22.83 -7.31 -3.73
N ALA A 9 23.19 -6.11 -4.18
CA ALA A 9 22.45 -4.90 -3.82
C ALA A 9 21.01 -4.90 -4.33
N ASN A 10 20.76 -5.45 -5.53
CA ASN A 10 19.41 -5.60 -6.07
C ASN A 10 18.60 -6.62 -5.25
N MET A 11 19.19 -7.79 -4.97
CA MET A 11 18.53 -8.80 -4.15
C MET A 11 18.20 -8.29 -2.73
N GLN A 12 19.12 -7.50 -2.14
CA GLN A 12 18.86 -6.90 -0.83
C GLN A 12 17.70 -5.92 -0.87
N ARG A 13 17.64 -5.04 -1.89
CA ARG A 13 16.51 -4.10 -2.05
C ARG A 13 15.18 -4.81 -2.24
N GLU A 14 15.17 -5.89 -3.01
CA GLU A 14 13.97 -6.70 -3.22
C GLU A 14 13.52 -7.38 -1.92
N LEU A 15 14.47 -7.94 -1.17
CA LEU A 15 14.22 -8.55 0.14
C LEU A 15 13.65 -7.54 1.13
N ASP A 16 14.27 -6.35 1.23
CA ASP A 16 13.83 -5.28 2.13
C ASP A 16 12.40 -4.82 1.79
N ALA A 17 12.07 -4.73 0.49
CA ALA A 17 10.72 -4.38 0.03
C ALA A 17 9.69 -5.46 0.41
N ILE A 18 10.03 -6.74 0.27
CA ILE A 18 9.15 -7.85 0.66
C ILE A 18 8.92 -7.87 2.17
N ILE A 19 9.98 -7.72 2.96
CA ILE A 19 9.90 -7.65 4.43
C ILE A 19 9.01 -6.48 4.84
N LYS A 20 9.26 -5.28 4.28
CA LYS A 20 8.45 -4.08 4.57
C LYS A 20 6.96 -4.31 4.27
N ASN A 21 6.65 -4.87 3.10
CA ASN A 21 5.27 -5.16 2.71
C ASN A 21 4.62 -6.20 3.62
N LYS A 22 5.34 -7.27 3.98
CA LYS A 22 4.84 -8.32 4.88
C LYS A 22 4.56 -7.75 6.28
N THR A 23 5.49 -6.98 6.81
CA THR A 23 5.33 -6.33 8.12
C THR A 23 4.14 -5.38 8.11
N LYS A 24 4.00 -4.57 7.05
CA LYS A 24 2.84 -3.69 6.86
C LYS A 24 1.52 -4.48 6.88
N GLN A 25 1.44 -5.59 6.16
CA GLN A 25 0.25 -6.44 6.15
C GLN A 25 -0.05 -7.02 7.53
N GLU A 26 0.96 -7.53 8.25
CA GLU A 26 0.78 -8.05 9.61
C GLU A 26 0.30 -6.96 10.58
N VAL A 27 0.82 -5.74 10.49
CA VAL A 27 0.34 -4.59 11.29
C VAL A 27 -1.12 -4.29 10.98
N MET A 28 -1.49 -4.23 9.70
CA MET A 28 -2.89 -3.95 9.29
C MET A 28 -3.85 -5.05 9.75
N ASP A 29 -3.44 -6.32 9.68
CA ASP A 29 -4.22 -7.45 10.18
C ASP A 29 -4.44 -7.34 11.68
N LYS A 30 -3.39 -7.03 12.44
CA LYS A 30 -3.48 -6.85 13.89
C LYS A 30 -4.32 -5.67 14.31
N LEU A 31 -4.27 -4.56 13.55
CA LEU A 31 -5.14 -3.41 13.78
C LEU A 31 -6.62 -3.78 13.59
N LEU A 32 -6.96 -4.56 12.57
CA LEU A 32 -8.32 -5.04 12.35
C LEU A 32 -8.77 -6.02 13.45
N ASP A 33 -7.90 -6.93 13.85
CA ASP A 33 -8.22 -7.91 14.90
C ASP A 33 -8.46 -7.24 16.25
N ALA A 34 -7.68 -6.21 16.56
CA ALA A 34 -7.76 -5.47 17.83
C ALA A 34 -8.92 -4.48 17.87
N ASN A 35 -9.39 -4.00 16.72
CA ASN A 35 -10.41 -2.96 16.60
C ASN A 35 -11.60 -3.46 15.77
N LYS A 36 -12.51 -4.18 16.41
CA LYS A 36 -13.75 -4.61 15.74
C LYS A 36 -14.72 -3.44 15.69
N ILE A 37 -14.81 -2.80 14.51
CA ILE A 37 -15.72 -1.69 14.25
C ILE A 37 -16.87 -2.13 13.34
N GLU A 38 -18.01 -1.52 13.51
CA GLU A 38 -19.12 -1.65 12.55
C GLU A 38 -18.89 -0.71 11.37
N VAL A 39 -18.84 -1.28 10.18
CA VAL A 39 -18.62 -0.53 8.94
C VAL A 39 -19.95 -0.20 8.30
N PRO A 40 -20.26 1.08 7.99
CA PRO A 40 -21.49 1.47 7.33
C PRO A 40 -21.65 0.79 5.97
N ALA A 41 -22.81 0.17 5.72
CA ALA A 41 -23.09 -0.57 4.48
C ALA A 41 -22.88 0.28 3.21
N ALA A 42 -23.24 1.57 3.27
CA ALA A 42 -23.04 2.49 2.14
C ALA A 42 -21.57 2.68 1.75
N LEU A 43 -20.65 2.64 2.72
CA LEU A 43 -19.21 2.70 2.44
C LEU A 43 -18.70 1.40 1.83
N ILE A 44 -19.20 0.26 2.30
CA ILE A 44 -18.86 -1.06 1.73
C ILE A 44 -19.34 -1.12 0.27
N GLU A 45 -20.57 -0.70 -0.01
CA GLU A 45 -21.13 -0.70 -1.35
C GLU A 45 -20.32 0.20 -2.31
N SER A 46 -20.01 1.42 -1.87
CA SER A 46 -19.19 2.36 -2.65
C SER A 46 -17.80 1.78 -2.96
N GLU A 47 -17.14 1.19 -1.97
CA GLU A 47 -15.81 0.62 -2.16
C GLU A 47 -15.85 -0.67 -2.99
N SER A 48 -16.90 -1.49 -2.86
CA SER A 48 -17.10 -2.68 -3.71
C SER A 48 -17.22 -2.30 -5.19
N GLN A 49 -17.95 -1.20 -5.49
CA GLN A 49 -18.07 -0.67 -6.85
C GLN A 49 -16.71 -0.16 -7.36
N ASN A 50 -15.90 0.50 -6.51
CA ASN A 50 -14.57 0.98 -6.87
C ASN A 50 -13.62 -0.19 -7.18
N LEU A 51 -13.60 -1.21 -6.33
CA LEU A 51 -12.80 -2.42 -6.54
C LEU A 51 -13.19 -3.16 -7.83
N MET A 52 -14.49 -3.28 -8.09
CA MET A 52 -14.99 -3.86 -9.34
C MET A 52 -14.52 -3.08 -10.56
N LYS A 53 -14.61 -1.73 -10.53
CA LYS A 53 -14.12 -0.87 -11.63
C LYS A 53 -12.62 -1.02 -11.84
N GLN A 54 -11.84 -1.05 -10.76
CA GLN A 54 -10.38 -1.25 -10.84
C GLN A 54 -10.04 -2.61 -11.47
N MET A 55 -10.70 -3.69 -11.03
CA MET A 55 -10.51 -5.02 -11.60
C MET A 55 -10.91 -5.07 -13.08
N SER A 56 -12.05 -4.48 -13.44
CA SER A 56 -12.50 -4.38 -14.84
C SER A 56 -11.47 -3.66 -15.72
N ASN A 57 -10.96 -2.52 -15.26
CA ASN A 57 -9.94 -1.76 -15.99
C ASN A 57 -8.62 -2.57 -16.14
N ASN A 58 -8.23 -3.31 -15.10
CA ASN A 58 -7.07 -4.17 -15.18
C ASN A 58 -7.23 -5.29 -16.21
N LEU A 59 -8.40 -5.94 -16.25
CA LEU A 59 -8.69 -7.00 -17.22
C LEU A 59 -8.73 -6.46 -18.67
N LEU A 60 -9.31 -5.27 -18.86
CA LEU A 60 -9.30 -4.59 -20.16
C LEU A 60 -7.89 -4.24 -20.61
N SER A 61 -7.04 -3.76 -19.72
CA SER A 61 -5.64 -3.45 -20.05
C SER A 61 -4.79 -4.68 -20.35
N GLN A 62 -5.19 -5.86 -19.86
CA GLN A 62 -4.60 -7.16 -20.21
C GLN A 62 -5.13 -7.74 -21.51
N GLY A 63 -6.00 -7.01 -22.23
CA GLY A 63 -6.54 -7.40 -23.53
C GLY A 63 -7.82 -8.24 -23.47
N MET A 64 -8.45 -8.39 -22.31
CA MET A 64 -9.75 -9.04 -22.20
C MET A 64 -10.84 -8.17 -22.81
N LYS A 65 -11.79 -8.77 -23.53
CA LYS A 65 -12.90 -8.01 -24.13
C LYS A 65 -13.97 -7.70 -23.10
N PRO A 66 -14.68 -6.55 -23.23
CA PRO A 66 -15.73 -6.14 -22.28
C PRO A 66 -16.85 -7.18 -22.09
N ASP A 67 -17.21 -7.91 -23.15
CA ASP A 67 -18.23 -8.96 -23.15
C ASP A 67 -17.83 -10.24 -22.40
N GLN A 68 -16.54 -10.38 -22.09
CA GLN A 68 -15.97 -11.50 -21.33
C GLN A 68 -15.81 -11.19 -19.84
N ILE A 69 -16.03 -9.92 -19.44
CA ILE A 69 -15.86 -9.47 -18.06
C ILE A 69 -17.23 -9.50 -17.36
N THR A 70 -17.42 -10.51 -16.52
CA THR A 70 -18.62 -10.65 -15.69
C THR A 70 -18.22 -10.44 -14.23
N LEU A 71 -18.27 -9.19 -13.77
CA LEU A 71 -17.96 -8.82 -12.38
C LEU A 71 -19.18 -8.18 -11.74
N GLU A 72 -19.46 -8.58 -10.50
CA GLU A 72 -20.49 -7.98 -9.67
C GLU A 72 -19.88 -7.34 -8.43
N PRO A 73 -20.38 -6.18 -7.95
CA PRO A 73 -19.87 -5.53 -6.73
C PRO A 73 -19.87 -6.46 -5.52
N SER A 74 -20.84 -7.36 -5.42
CA SER A 74 -20.98 -8.35 -4.34
C SER A 74 -19.77 -9.25 -4.15
N MET A 75 -19.04 -9.53 -5.23
CA MET A 75 -17.80 -10.34 -5.21
C MET A 75 -16.66 -9.67 -4.41
N PHE A 76 -16.76 -8.36 -4.20
CA PHE A 76 -15.75 -7.55 -3.54
C PHE A 76 -16.14 -7.11 -2.12
N ASN A 77 -17.32 -7.52 -1.61
CA ASN A 77 -17.84 -7.02 -0.34
C ASN A 77 -16.90 -7.28 0.85
N GLU A 78 -16.33 -8.48 0.95
CA GLU A 78 -15.41 -8.81 2.04
C GLU A 78 -14.14 -7.96 1.99
N GLN A 79 -13.55 -7.82 0.80
CA GLN A 79 -12.38 -6.99 0.58
C GLN A 79 -12.68 -5.51 0.82
N ALA A 80 -13.84 -5.02 0.37
CA ALA A 80 -14.32 -3.67 0.59
C ALA A 80 -14.52 -3.39 2.08
N GLN A 81 -15.20 -4.28 2.81
CA GLN A 81 -15.39 -4.16 4.24
C GLN A 81 -14.08 -4.05 5.00
N ARG A 82 -13.12 -4.94 4.70
CA ARG A 82 -11.79 -4.91 5.28
C ARG A 82 -11.07 -3.60 5.01
N ARG A 83 -11.10 -3.12 3.75
CA ARG A 83 -10.42 -1.89 3.33
C ARG A 83 -11.02 -0.65 3.96
N VAL A 84 -12.34 -0.57 4.02
CA VAL A 84 -13.04 0.55 4.69
C VAL A 84 -12.78 0.53 6.20
N ALA A 85 -12.85 -0.64 6.83
CA ALA A 85 -12.54 -0.77 8.26
C ALA A 85 -11.14 -0.27 8.58
N LEU A 86 -10.14 -0.70 7.82
CA LEU A 86 -8.76 -0.22 7.97
C LEU A 86 -8.66 1.30 7.79
N GLY A 87 -9.28 1.83 6.75
CA GLY A 87 -9.27 3.28 6.49
C GLY A 87 -9.85 4.09 7.66
N LEU A 88 -10.96 3.63 8.24
CA LEU A 88 -11.57 4.28 9.40
C LEU A 88 -10.68 4.21 10.66
N ILE A 89 -10.10 3.03 10.94
CA ILE A 89 -9.17 2.85 12.08
C ILE A 89 -7.95 3.76 11.91
N MET A 90 -7.36 3.76 10.72
CA MET A 90 -6.18 4.58 10.43
C MET A 90 -6.48 6.08 10.54
N ALA A 91 -7.62 6.52 10.02
CA ALA A 91 -8.04 7.92 10.10
C ALA A 91 -8.21 8.37 11.56
N GLU A 92 -8.76 7.52 12.43
CA GLU A 92 -8.91 7.85 13.84
C GLU A 92 -7.56 7.89 14.56
N ILE A 93 -6.64 6.94 14.29
CA ILE A 93 -5.29 6.99 14.86
C ILE A 93 -4.54 8.25 14.40
N VAL A 94 -4.59 8.57 13.12
CA VAL A 94 -3.96 9.78 12.56
C VAL A 94 -4.47 11.03 13.28
N LYS A 95 -5.77 11.12 13.48
CA LYS A 95 -6.42 12.24 14.16
C LYS A 95 -6.04 12.32 15.63
N ASP A 96 -6.12 11.20 16.35
CA ASP A 96 -5.84 11.15 17.79
C ASP A 96 -4.38 11.44 18.13
N GLN A 97 -3.47 10.99 17.25
CA GLN A 97 -2.03 11.19 17.43
C GLN A 97 -1.52 12.48 16.78
N GLY A 98 -2.39 13.21 16.06
CA GLY A 98 -1.98 14.41 15.33
C GLY A 98 -0.91 14.15 14.27
N LEU A 99 -0.97 12.98 13.61
CA LEU A 99 0.02 12.62 12.59
C LEU A 99 -0.25 13.43 11.32
N GLU A 100 0.81 14.03 10.79
CA GLU A 100 0.80 14.69 9.50
C GLU A 100 1.84 14.07 8.58
N ALA A 101 1.61 14.11 7.27
CA ALA A 101 2.59 13.61 6.31
C ALA A 101 3.88 14.45 6.39
N ASP A 102 5.00 13.78 6.66
CA ASP A 102 6.31 14.42 6.72
C ASP A 102 6.72 14.92 5.33
N ALA A 103 6.81 16.22 5.17
CA ALA A 103 7.17 16.87 3.91
C ALA A 103 8.54 16.41 3.36
N ALA A 104 9.49 16.07 4.23
CA ALA A 104 10.79 15.56 3.79
C ALA A 104 10.66 14.13 3.23
N LYS A 105 9.83 13.29 3.84
CA LYS A 105 9.53 11.94 3.32
C LYS A 105 8.76 12.00 2.00
N VAL A 106 7.78 12.90 1.89
CA VAL A 106 7.03 13.15 0.63
C VAL A 106 7.98 13.56 -0.48
N LYS A 107 8.85 14.55 -0.21
CA LYS A 107 9.86 14.98 -1.17
C LYS A 107 10.78 13.84 -1.57
N ASN A 108 11.32 13.09 -0.61
CA ASN A 108 12.23 11.98 -0.88
C ASN A 108 11.57 10.88 -1.73
N TYR A 109 10.29 10.58 -1.47
CA TYR A 109 9.53 9.65 -2.29
C TYR A 109 9.44 10.12 -3.75
N ILE A 110 9.03 11.39 -3.95
CA ILE A 110 8.90 11.99 -5.29
C ILE A 110 10.25 12.00 -6.01
N ASP A 111 11.33 12.41 -5.33
CA ASP A 111 12.68 12.43 -5.89
C ASP A 111 13.16 11.01 -6.28
N THR A 112 12.84 10.01 -5.46
CA THR A 112 13.18 8.61 -5.75
C THR A 112 12.46 8.10 -6.99
N VAL A 113 11.16 8.37 -7.12
CA VAL A 113 10.39 8.01 -8.31
C VAL A 113 10.94 8.75 -9.53
N ALA A 114 11.17 10.05 -9.41
CA ALA A 114 11.67 10.89 -10.49
C ALA A 114 13.04 10.43 -11.02
N SER A 115 13.91 9.93 -10.13
CA SER A 115 15.26 9.45 -10.49
C SER A 115 15.28 8.30 -11.51
N SER A 116 14.16 7.60 -11.67
CA SER A 116 14.00 6.50 -12.64
C SER A 116 13.62 6.98 -14.06
N TYR A 117 13.42 8.28 -14.24
CA TYR A 117 13.03 8.86 -15.52
C TYR A 117 14.17 9.66 -16.15
N GLU A 118 14.13 9.79 -17.48
CA GLU A 118 15.14 10.58 -18.23
C GLU A 118 15.15 12.06 -17.83
N LYS A 119 14.01 12.60 -17.38
CA LYS A 119 13.83 14.00 -16.99
C LYS A 119 13.21 14.11 -15.59
N PRO A 120 14.00 13.93 -14.54
CA PRO A 120 13.52 13.93 -13.16
C PRO A 120 12.77 15.22 -12.79
N ASP A 121 13.26 16.38 -13.22
CA ASP A 121 12.67 17.68 -12.90
C ASP A 121 11.25 17.84 -13.44
N GLU A 122 10.94 17.26 -14.61
CA GLU A 122 9.60 17.29 -15.18
C GLU A 122 8.63 16.42 -14.36
N VAL A 123 9.09 15.28 -13.85
CA VAL A 123 8.32 14.37 -12.99
C VAL A 123 8.03 15.04 -11.64
N VAL A 124 9.03 15.66 -11.03
CA VAL A 124 8.83 16.41 -9.78
C VAL A 124 7.78 17.52 -9.97
N LYS A 125 7.90 18.32 -11.03
CA LYS A 125 6.91 19.36 -11.35
C LYS A 125 5.52 18.79 -11.61
N TRP A 126 5.43 17.62 -12.21
CA TRP A 126 4.17 16.94 -12.48
C TRP A 126 3.46 16.51 -11.19
N TYR A 127 4.19 16.03 -10.16
CA TYR A 127 3.61 15.70 -8.86
C TYR A 127 3.14 16.97 -8.11
N TYR A 128 3.99 18.00 -8.02
CA TYR A 128 3.66 19.23 -7.30
C TYR A 128 2.67 20.13 -8.05
N GLY A 129 2.50 19.95 -9.35
CA GLY A 129 1.58 20.70 -10.18
C GLY A 129 0.10 20.35 -10.04
N ASP A 130 -0.21 19.23 -9.35
CA ASP A 130 -1.57 18.74 -9.17
C ASP A 130 -1.79 18.34 -7.71
N LYS A 131 -2.73 19.01 -7.06
CA LYS A 131 -3.04 18.80 -5.65
C LYS A 131 -3.50 17.35 -5.36
N GLN A 132 -4.21 16.73 -6.30
CA GLN A 132 -4.69 15.35 -6.10
C GLN A 132 -3.53 14.37 -6.08
N ARG A 133 -2.57 14.50 -6.99
CA ARG A 133 -1.36 13.65 -7.03
C ARG A 133 -0.50 13.82 -5.80
N LEU A 134 -0.35 15.06 -5.34
CA LEU A 134 0.40 15.34 -4.12
C LEU A 134 -0.28 14.69 -2.92
N ASN A 135 -1.60 14.83 -2.78
CA ASN A 135 -2.37 14.19 -1.71
C ASN A 135 -2.27 12.66 -1.73
N GLU A 136 -2.17 12.05 -2.91
CA GLU A 136 -1.96 10.59 -3.03
C GLU A 136 -0.60 10.17 -2.43
N VAL A 137 0.45 10.94 -2.71
CA VAL A 137 1.78 10.68 -2.13
C VAL A 137 1.79 10.97 -0.63
N GLU A 138 1.19 12.06 -0.19
CA GLU A 138 1.04 12.39 1.23
C GLU A 138 0.31 11.29 1.99
N SER A 139 -0.75 10.72 1.41
CA SER A 139 -1.51 9.62 1.99
C SER A 139 -0.66 8.34 2.11
N MET A 140 0.16 8.03 1.10
CA MET A 140 1.07 6.88 1.16
C MET A 140 2.15 7.07 2.24
N VAL A 141 2.73 8.26 2.32
CA VAL A 141 3.74 8.58 3.34
C VAL A 141 3.13 8.52 4.75
N LEU A 142 1.92 9.06 4.91
CA LEU A 142 1.20 9.03 6.18
C LEU A 142 0.87 7.59 6.61
N GLU A 143 0.47 6.74 5.67
CA GLU A 143 0.24 5.31 5.93
C GLU A 143 1.54 4.61 6.39
N GLU A 144 2.68 4.88 5.77
CA GLU A 144 3.97 4.35 6.21
C GLU A 144 4.35 4.84 7.62
N GLN A 145 4.17 6.13 7.89
CA GLN A 145 4.43 6.71 9.21
C GLN A 145 3.54 6.10 10.29
N LEU A 146 2.27 5.83 9.97
CA LEU A 146 1.35 5.16 10.88
C LEU A 146 1.81 3.73 11.18
N VAL A 147 2.23 2.98 10.17
CA VAL A 147 2.79 1.63 10.37
C VAL A 147 4.02 1.68 11.27
N ASP A 148 4.94 2.60 11.01
CA ASP A 148 6.15 2.81 11.84
C ASP A 148 5.76 3.15 13.29
N TRP A 149 4.76 4.01 13.48
CA TRP A 149 4.27 4.41 14.80
C TRP A 149 3.65 3.21 15.54
N VAL A 150 2.80 2.43 14.88
CA VAL A 150 2.20 1.22 15.48
C VAL A 150 3.27 0.22 15.88
N GLN A 151 4.28 0.00 15.05
CA GLN A 151 5.40 -0.90 15.37
C GLN A 151 6.16 -0.45 16.61
N GLN A 152 6.36 0.87 16.79
CA GLN A 152 7.05 1.40 17.97
C GLN A 152 6.24 1.20 19.27
N GLN A 153 4.90 1.16 19.18
CA GLN A 153 4.01 0.95 20.33
C GLN A 153 3.74 -0.54 20.61
N ALA A 154 3.91 -1.40 19.61
CA ALA A 154 3.59 -2.82 19.71
C ALA A 154 4.73 -3.65 20.30
N GLN A 155 4.38 -4.76 20.94
CA GLN A 155 5.36 -5.80 21.24
C GLN A 155 5.75 -6.50 19.95
N GLN A 156 7.03 -6.42 19.61
CA GLN A 156 7.56 -7.00 18.39
C GLN A 156 8.11 -8.40 18.65
N GLU A 157 7.73 -9.35 17.81
CA GLU A 157 8.35 -10.66 17.73
C GLU A 157 9.18 -10.77 16.46
N THR A 158 10.43 -11.19 16.59
CA THR A 158 11.29 -11.45 15.43
C THR A 158 11.01 -12.85 14.88
N LYS A 159 10.54 -12.91 13.64
CA LYS A 159 10.39 -14.18 12.90
C LYS A 159 11.50 -14.30 11.87
N ASN A 160 12.20 -15.43 11.90
CA ASN A 160 13.23 -15.74 10.92
C ASN A 160 12.62 -16.52 9.76
N TYR A 161 12.88 -16.07 8.54
CA TYR A 161 12.46 -16.73 7.32
C TYR A 161 13.70 -17.02 6.46
N THR A 162 13.68 -18.13 5.76
CA THR A 162 14.63 -18.35 4.66
C THR A 162 14.24 -17.48 3.46
N PHE A 163 15.18 -17.21 2.58
CA PHE A 163 14.91 -16.48 1.33
C PHE A 163 13.81 -17.15 0.51
N ALA A 164 13.80 -18.48 0.44
CA ALA A 164 12.79 -19.23 -0.29
C ALA A 164 11.38 -19.06 0.30
N GLU A 165 11.23 -19.07 1.61
CA GLU A 165 9.93 -18.86 2.29
C GLU A 165 9.37 -17.45 2.09
N LEU A 166 10.24 -16.45 1.93
CA LEU A 166 9.82 -15.08 1.66
C LEU A 166 9.44 -14.87 0.20
N MET A 167 10.23 -15.43 -0.73
CA MET A 167 10.03 -15.24 -2.16
C MET A 167 8.92 -16.14 -2.73
N TYR A 168 8.75 -17.34 -2.16
CA TYR A 168 7.78 -18.33 -2.62
C TYR A 168 6.93 -18.82 -1.44
N PRO A 169 6.05 -17.97 -0.88
CA PRO A 169 5.18 -18.39 0.19
C PRO A 169 4.29 -19.54 -0.29
N GLU A 170 4.37 -20.69 0.38
CA GLU A 170 3.47 -21.80 0.10
C GLU A 170 2.02 -21.29 0.23
N LYS A 171 1.22 -21.49 -0.82
CA LYS A 171 -0.22 -21.19 -0.78
C LYS A 171 -0.86 -22.14 0.23
N LYS A 172 -1.21 -21.63 1.39
CA LYS A 172 -2.09 -22.31 2.34
C LYS A 172 -3.54 -22.20 1.90
#